data_441b4973c27449859d92f835d53815d7
#
_entry.id   441b4973c27449859d92f835d53815d7
#
_cell.length_a   1.000
_cell.length_b   1.000
_cell.length_c   1.000
_cell.angle_alpha   90.00
_cell.angle_beta   90.00
_cell.angle_gamma   90.00
#
_symmetry.space_group_name_H-M   'P 1'
#
loop_
_entity.id
_entity.type
_entity.pdbx_description
1 polymer ?
#
loop_
_entity_poly.entity_id
_entity_poly.type
_entity_poly.pdbx_seq_one_letter_code
_entity_poly.pdbx_strand_id
1 'polypeptide(L)'
;KAEKSKPKTPPPQDKGKGGEPPQPPGGPGGPTEPPQPPEPMNQNLKRLIIGIAVVFALIILASALNSGQYYVKQTDSGVEVWKGDFSPLGQEKVIALKDVSPPGSLKGRVSKLEAYSLPFDYYMAKARKLSQKSGVPDFEAIRKNLEKAREYAVSNKQMQQVRHRLNHIEFTLLLNKADMTAAQESPEGYDKALDHLREARDLATTPSQRELVAKEIQKIRAQEKALRQMHEKQMEQKKSKKPEQKPEAPENQKKSEEPEKTDKPEPSGEKTVT
;
A
#
# COMPACT_ATOMS: atom_id res chain seq x y z
N LYS A 1 4.72 23.86 5.80
CA LYS A 1 6.02 24.55 5.90
C LYS A 1 6.57 24.32 7.30
N ALA A 2 7.43 23.39 7.47
CA ALA A 2 8.28 23.24 8.65
C ALA A 2 9.65 22.82 8.14
N GLU A 3 10.56 23.71 8.29
CA GLU A 3 11.95 23.74 7.88
C GLU A 3 12.77 22.82 8.77
N LYS A 4 13.44 21.83 8.18
CA LYS A 4 14.42 20.97 8.88
C LYS A 4 15.74 21.70 8.99
N SER A 5 16.09 22.17 10.19
CA SER A 5 17.41 22.67 10.52
C SER A 5 18.44 21.53 10.58
N LYS A 6 19.47 21.63 9.74
CA LYS A 6 20.70 20.78 9.76
C LYS A 6 21.57 21.15 10.97
N PRO A 7 22.26 20.19 11.61
CA PRO A 7 23.27 20.50 12.62
C PRO A 7 24.52 21.10 11.99
N LYS A 8 24.99 22.17 12.58
CA LYS A 8 26.23 22.88 12.22
C LYS A 8 27.44 22.10 12.70
N THR A 9 28.37 21.86 11.79
CA THR A 9 29.74 21.39 12.04
C THR A 9 30.55 22.50 12.70
N PRO A 10 31.35 22.23 13.76
CA PRO A 10 32.25 23.23 14.36
C PRO A 10 33.47 23.48 13.46
N PRO A 11 34.05 24.71 13.50
CA PRO A 11 35.17 25.07 12.65
C PRO A 11 36.50 24.46 13.13
N PRO A 12 37.49 24.27 12.23
CA PRO A 12 38.78 23.69 12.57
C PRO A 12 39.63 24.65 13.44
N GLN A 13 40.17 24.15 14.53
CA GLN A 13 41.15 24.87 15.36
C GLN A 13 42.48 24.94 14.64
N ASP A 14 42.95 26.15 14.43
CA ASP A 14 44.30 26.52 14.02
C ASP A 14 45.31 26.13 15.12
N LYS A 15 46.21 25.19 14.77
CA LYS A 15 47.35 24.85 15.65
C LYS A 15 48.53 25.71 15.26
N GLY A 16 48.77 26.74 16.08
CA GLY A 16 49.95 27.56 16.05
C GLY A 16 51.22 26.74 16.06
N LYS A 17 52.14 27.11 15.18
CA LYS A 17 53.51 26.67 15.12
C LYS A 17 54.24 27.12 16.40
N GLY A 18 54.51 26.16 17.30
CA GLY A 18 55.54 26.31 18.34
C GLY A 18 56.82 25.67 17.84
N GLY A 19 57.85 26.47 17.68
CA GLY A 19 59.16 26.03 17.21
C GLY A 19 59.85 25.09 18.19
N GLU A 20 60.30 23.98 17.69
CA GLU A 20 61.14 23.00 18.39
C GLU A 20 62.59 23.47 18.37
N PRO A 21 63.32 23.47 19.50
CA PRO A 21 64.73 23.78 19.51
C PRO A 21 65.54 22.65 18.88
N PRO A 22 66.72 22.95 18.25
CA PRO A 22 67.53 21.97 17.51
C PRO A 22 68.11 20.92 18.43
N GLN A 23 67.89 19.65 18.11
CA GLN A 23 68.54 18.50 18.76
C GLN A 23 70.03 18.42 18.41
N PRO A 24 70.93 18.03 19.36
CA PRO A 24 72.31 17.80 19.04
C PRO A 24 72.55 16.50 18.26
N PRO A 25 73.61 16.41 17.43
CA PRO A 25 73.85 15.30 16.53
C PRO A 25 74.16 13.98 17.23
N GLY A 26 73.66 12.92 16.65
CA GLY A 26 73.58 11.57 17.12
C GLY A 26 74.82 10.92 17.70
N GLY A 27 74.60 10.20 18.80
CA GLY A 27 75.49 9.17 19.25
C GLY A 27 75.19 7.82 18.55
N PRO A 28 76.17 6.93 18.47
CA PRO A 28 75.99 5.67 17.70
C PRO A 28 74.98 4.73 18.37
N GLY A 29 74.20 4.11 17.57
CA GLY A 29 73.06 3.25 17.92
C GLY A 29 73.41 2.20 18.96
N GLY A 30 72.68 2.25 20.07
CA GLY A 30 72.58 1.11 20.95
C GLY A 30 71.76 -0.01 20.27
N PRO A 31 72.00 -1.26 20.68
CA PRO A 31 71.28 -2.37 20.06
C PRO A 31 69.76 -2.22 20.30
N THR A 32 69.00 -2.21 19.21
CA THR A 32 67.52 -2.25 19.27
C THR A 32 67.12 -3.53 19.96
N GLU A 33 66.65 -3.41 21.18
CA GLU A 33 66.10 -4.53 21.92
C GLU A 33 64.96 -5.15 21.10
N PRO A 34 65.00 -6.48 20.85
CA PRO A 34 63.91 -7.12 20.07
C PRO A 34 62.58 -6.92 20.82
N PRO A 35 61.48 -6.71 20.10
CA PRO A 35 60.18 -6.53 20.72
C PRO A 35 59.91 -7.71 21.69
N GLN A 36 59.75 -7.39 22.95
CA GLN A 36 59.46 -8.40 23.96
C GLN A 36 58.18 -9.13 23.59
N PRO A 37 58.17 -10.47 23.59
CA PRO A 37 56.97 -11.24 23.34
C PRO A 37 55.90 -10.83 24.37
N PRO A 38 54.62 -10.70 23.94
CA PRO A 38 53.54 -10.30 24.85
C PRO A 38 53.52 -11.20 26.06
N GLU A 39 53.55 -10.60 27.23
CA GLU A 39 53.52 -11.33 28.50
C GLU A 39 52.36 -12.34 28.51
N PRO A 40 52.58 -13.58 28.97
CA PRO A 40 51.56 -14.60 29.01
C PRO A 40 50.44 -14.13 29.95
N MET A 41 49.27 -13.85 29.36
CA MET A 41 48.09 -13.39 30.10
C MET A 41 47.79 -14.35 31.26
N ASN A 42 47.63 -13.78 32.46
CA ASN A 42 47.39 -14.52 33.70
C ASN A 42 46.30 -15.59 33.52
N GLN A 43 46.59 -16.82 33.93
CA GLN A 43 45.65 -17.96 33.74
C GLN A 43 44.28 -17.70 34.38
N ASN A 44 44.25 -16.97 35.51
CA ASN A 44 42.98 -16.60 36.16
C ASN A 44 42.16 -15.60 35.30
N LEU A 45 42.85 -14.67 34.64
CA LEU A 45 42.20 -13.74 33.72
C LEU A 45 41.64 -14.48 32.46
N LYS A 46 42.40 -15.47 31.95
CA LYS A 46 41.88 -16.34 30.85
C LYS A 46 40.62 -17.11 31.24
N ARG A 47 40.63 -17.69 32.46
CA ARG A 47 39.43 -18.41 32.97
C ARG A 47 38.23 -17.48 33.16
N LEU A 48 38.47 -16.25 33.66
CA LEU A 48 37.42 -15.24 33.79
C LEU A 48 36.82 -14.86 32.44
N ILE A 49 37.66 -14.59 31.43
CA ILE A 49 37.20 -14.24 30.07
C ILE A 49 36.39 -15.40 29.48
N ILE A 50 36.86 -16.64 29.62
CA ILE A 50 36.14 -17.83 29.15
C ILE A 50 34.79 -17.94 29.87
N GLY A 51 34.74 -17.75 31.18
CA GLY A 51 33.50 -17.76 31.97
C GLY A 51 32.49 -16.71 31.49
N ILE A 52 32.94 -15.49 31.26
CA ILE A 52 32.11 -14.41 30.71
C ILE A 52 31.59 -14.78 29.30
N ALA A 53 32.47 -15.30 28.43
CA ALA A 53 32.09 -15.69 27.08
C ALA A 53 31.03 -16.80 27.09
N VAL A 54 31.12 -17.78 27.98
CA VAL A 54 30.13 -18.83 28.18
C VAL A 54 28.78 -18.24 28.62
N VAL A 55 28.76 -17.32 29.56
CA VAL A 55 27.55 -16.64 30.05
C VAL A 55 26.89 -15.86 28.89
N PHE A 56 27.67 -15.09 28.12
CA PHE A 56 27.15 -14.38 26.94
C PHE A 56 26.59 -15.36 25.91
N ALA A 57 27.25 -16.47 25.62
CA ALA A 57 26.76 -17.50 24.70
C ALA A 57 25.40 -18.09 25.17
N LEU A 58 25.28 -18.35 26.49
CA LEU A 58 24.01 -18.82 27.06
C LEU A 58 22.89 -17.78 26.97
N ILE A 59 23.19 -16.51 27.21
CA ILE A 59 22.21 -15.42 27.05
C ILE A 59 21.76 -15.31 25.60
N ILE A 60 22.66 -15.36 24.62
CA ILE A 60 22.34 -15.31 23.19
C ILE A 60 21.48 -16.52 22.81
N LEU A 61 21.85 -17.72 23.26
CA LEU A 61 21.08 -18.93 22.99
C LEU A 61 19.67 -18.85 23.58
N ALA A 62 19.55 -18.42 24.85
CA ALA A 62 18.24 -18.23 25.49
C ALA A 62 17.38 -17.19 24.77
N SER A 63 17.99 -16.08 24.33
CA SER A 63 17.32 -15.02 23.55
C SER A 63 16.83 -15.55 22.19
N ALA A 64 17.66 -16.33 21.49
CA ALA A 64 17.29 -16.94 20.21
C ALA A 64 16.14 -17.95 20.37
N LEU A 65 16.16 -18.76 21.42
CA LEU A 65 15.08 -19.69 21.73
C LEU A 65 13.77 -18.98 22.09
N ASN A 66 13.86 -17.86 22.83
CA ASN A 66 12.68 -17.07 23.19
C ASN A 66 12.04 -16.37 21.99
N SER A 67 12.82 -15.85 21.06
CA SER A 67 12.31 -15.13 19.88
C SER A 67 11.39 -15.98 18.97
N GLY A 68 11.46 -17.29 19.06
CA GLY A 68 10.59 -18.23 18.36
C GLY A 68 9.29 -18.60 19.10
N GLN A 69 9.11 -18.14 20.34
CA GLN A 69 7.96 -18.49 21.17
C GLN A 69 6.80 -17.54 20.97
N TYR A 70 5.58 -18.07 21.08
CA TYR A 70 4.35 -17.28 21.07
C TYR A 70 3.54 -17.56 22.31
N TYR A 71 2.80 -16.55 22.76
CA TYR A 71 1.98 -16.62 23.96
C TYR A 71 0.60 -16.03 23.70
N VAL A 72 -0.41 -16.67 24.22
CA VAL A 72 -1.79 -16.18 24.21
C VAL A 72 -2.21 -15.84 25.63
N LYS A 73 -2.55 -14.58 25.84
CA LYS A 73 -3.00 -14.07 27.13
C LYS A 73 -4.45 -13.63 27.05
N GLN A 74 -5.27 -14.09 27.96
CA GLN A 74 -6.65 -13.63 28.12
C GLN A 74 -6.63 -12.36 28.97
N THR A 75 -7.36 -11.33 28.52
CA THR A 75 -7.58 -10.08 29.26
C THR A 75 -9.08 -9.86 29.46
N ASP A 76 -9.46 -8.93 30.30
CA ASP A 76 -10.87 -8.59 30.53
C ASP A 76 -11.59 -8.10 29.27
N SER A 77 -10.85 -7.50 28.32
CA SER A 77 -11.38 -6.97 27.07
C SER A 77 -11.25 -7.92 25.87
N GLY A 78 -10.64 -9.12 26.06
CA GLY A 78 -10.46 -10.07 24.95
C GLY A 78 -9.18 -10.89 25.07
N VAL A 79 -8.44 -11.02 23.95
CA VAL A 79 -7.24 -11.85 23.83
C VAL A 79 -6.09 -11.04 23.28
N GLU A 80 -4.92 -11.21 23.88
CA GLU A 80 -3.67 -10.67 23.36
C GLU A 80 -2.74 -11.80 22.88
N VAL A 81 -2.17 -11.62 21.70
CA VAL A 81 -1.12 -12.48 21.16
C VAL A 81 0.20 -11.77 21.33
N TRP A 82 1.17 -12.45 21.94
CA TRP A 82 2.49 -11.97 22.21
C TRP A 82 3.52 -12.87 21.54
N LYS A 83 4.64 -12.32 21.14
CA LYS A 83 5.80 -13.03 20.61
C LYS A 83 6.98 -12.77 21.53
N GLY A 84 7.82 -13.78 21.77
CA GLY A 84 9.11 -13.57 22.42
C GLY A 84 10.01 -12.68 21.56
N ASP A 85 10.66 -11.72 22.19
CA ASP A 85 11.65 -10.90 21.51
C ASP A 85 13.08 -11.50 21.68
N PHE A 86 14.11 -10.85 21.07
CA PHE A 86 15.51 -11.28 21.20
C PHE A 86 16.09 -10.86 22.55
N SER A 87 15.45 -11.31 23.64
CA SER A 87 15.83 -11.14 25.04
C SER A 87 15.44 -12.43 25.76
N PRO A 88 16.15 -12.86 26.81
CA PRO A 88 15.87 -14.13 27.50
C PRO A 88 14.43 -14.25 28.03
N LEU A 89 13.79 -13.13 28.38
CA LEU A 89 12.44 -13.07 28.98
C LEU A 89 11.54 -12.00 28.32
N GLY A 90 12.03 -11.31 27.29
CA GLY A 90 11.30 -10.24 26.63
C GLY A 90 10.13 -10.77 25.80
N GLN A 91 9.06 -9.99 25.72
CA GLN A 91 7.86 -10.30 24.95
C GLN A 91 7.36 -9.02 24.29
N GLU A 92 7.01 -9.10 23.01
CA GLU A 92 6.39 -8.03 22.23
C GLU A 92 4.94 -8.39 21.93
N LYS A 93 4.05 -7.42 22.07
CA LYS A 93 2.64 -7.61 21.71
C LYS A 93 2.46 -7.55 20.21
N VAL A 94 2.00 -8.65 19.62
CA VAL A 94 1.69 -8.76 18.20
C VAL A 94 0.35 -8.10 17.89
N ILE A 95 -0.69 -8.43 18.69
CA ILE A 95 -2.03 -7.91 18.49
C ILE A 95 -2.88 -8.08 19.76
N ALA A 96 -3.86 -7.17 19.92
CA ALA A 96 -4.96 -7.32 20.88
C ALA A 96 -6.28 -7.47 20.14
N LEU A 97 -7.00 -8.53 20.40
CA LEU A 97 -8.32 -8.85 19.82
C LEU A 97 -9.40 -8.57 20.85
N LYS A 98 -10.28 -7.62 20.58
CA LYS A 98 -11.38 -7.26 21.47
C LYS A 98 -12.56 -8.21 21.27
N ASP A 99 -13.27 -8.50 22.35
CA ASP A 99 -14.50 -9.32 22.34
C ASP A 99 -14.27 -10.76 21.82
N VAL A 100 -13.07 -11.29 22.03
CA VAL A 100 -12.69 -12.65 21.65
C VAL A 100 -12.31 -13.42 22.91
N SER A 101 -12.84 -14.61 23.04
CA SER A 101 -12.39 -15.57 24.06
C SER A 101 -11.52 -16.64 23.41
N PRO A 102 -10.33 -16.92 23.92
CA PRO A 102 -9.49 -17.98 23.36
C PRO A 102 -10.18 -19.32 23.63
N PRO A 103 -10.09 -20.29 22.71
CA PRO A 103 -10.36 -21.68 23.04
C PRO A 103 -9.53 -22.08 24.27
N GLY A 104 -10.12 -22.85 25.19
CA GLY A 104 -9.47 -23.19 26.47
C GLY A 104 -8.09 -23.83 26.34
N SER A 105 -7.82 -24.51 25.20
CA SER A 105 -6.54 -25.11 24.83
C SER A 105 -5.45 -24.12 24.39
N LEU A 106 -5.78 -22.87 24.09
CA LEU A 106 -4.86 -21.86 23.54
C LEU A 106 -4.43 -20.82 24.59
N LYS A 107 -4.23 -21.24 25.84
CA LYS A 107 -3.71 -20.36 26.90
C LYS A 107 -2.22 -20.66 27.16
N GLY A 108 -1.42 -19.61 27.30
CA GLY A 108 0.00 -19.74 27.60
C GLY A 108 0.87 -19.83 26.37
N ARG A 109 1.86 -20.71 26.38
CA ARG A 109 2.80 -20.93 25.27
C ARG A 109 2.14 -21.76 24.18
N VAL A 110 2.18 -21.28 22.95
CA VAL A 110 1.57 -21.91 21.78
C VAL A 110 2.51 -21.87 20.58
N SER A 111 2.23 -22.67 19.55
CA SER A 111 2.94 -22.59 18.27
C SER A 111 2.57 -21.31 17.51
N LYS A 112 3.41 -20.92 16.53
CA LYS A 112 3.11 -19.80 15.64
C LYS A 112 1.78 -19.97 14.92
N LEU A 113 1.49 -21.19 14.44
CA LEU A 113 0.24 -21.49 13.74
C LEU A 113 -0.97 -21.24 14.64
N GLU A 114 -0.92 -21.73 15.88
CA GLU A 114 -1.99 -21.55 16.86
C GLU A 114 -2.17 -20.07 17.26
N ALA A 115 -1.06 -19.36 17.54
CA ALA A 115 -1.08 -17.95 17.90
C ALA A 115 -1.68 -17.07 16.78
N TYR A 116 -1.32 -17.33 15.54
CA TYR A 116 -1.76 -16.54 14.39
C TYR A 116 -3.13 -16.98 13.86
N SER A 117 -3.61 -18.17 14.21
CA SER A 117 -4.97 -18.59 13.86
C SER A 117 -6.03 -17.69 14.50
N LEU A 118 -5.79 -17.17 15.70
CA LEU A 118 -6.74 -16.30 16.41
C LEU A 118 -7.00 -14.99 15.64
N PRO A 119 -6.00 -14.16 15.30
CA PRO A 119 -6.24 -12.95 14.52
C PRO A 119 -6.71 -13.29 13.09
N PHE A 120 -6.23 -14.36 12.49
CA PHE A 120 -6.71 -14.82 11.18
C PHE A 120 -8.23 -15.06 11.22
N ASP A 121 -8.71 -15.90 12.12
CA ASP A 121 -10.13 -16.24 12.24
C ASP A 121 -10.98 -15.04 12.64
N TYR A 122 -10.46 -14.17 13.51
CA TYR A 122 -11.12 -12.92 13.88
C TYR A 122 -11.40 -12.03 12.67
N TYR A 123 -10.40 -11.74 11.87
CA TYR A 123 -10.57 -10.89 10.69
C TYR A 123 -11.39 -11.57 9.59
N MET A 124 -11.27 -12.88 9.42
CA MET A 124 -12.13 -13.67 8.53
C MET A 124 -13.60 -13.63 8.95
N ALA A 125 -13.88 -13.76 10.24
CA ALA A 125 -15.24 -13.66 10.80
C ALA A 125 -15.80 -12.23 10.61
N LYS A 126 -14.97 -11.21 10.82
CA LYS A 126 -15.36 -9.81 10.65
C LYS A 126 -15.68 -9.48 9.18
N ALA A 127 -14.86 -9.95 8.26
CA ALA A 127 -15.13 -9.82 6.82
C ALA A 127 -16.44 -10.54 6.43
N ARG A 128 -16.68 -11.76 6.95
CA ARG A 128 -17.92 -12.51 6.75
C ARG A 128 -19.14 -11.75 7.28
N LYS A 129 -19.04 -11.21 8.50
CA LYS A 129 -20.16 -10.45 9.12
C LYS A 129 -20.51 -9.22 8.27
N LEU A 130 -19.52 -8.53 7.72
CA LEU A 130 -19.74 -7.39 6.83
C LEU A 130 -20.39 -7.80 5.50
N SER A 131 -20.01 -8.94 4.94
CA SER A 131 -20.59 -9.45 3.68
C SER A 131 -22.02 -9.99 3.84
N GLN A 132 -22.43 -10.33 5.06
CA GLN A 132 -23.79 -10.82 5.37
C GLN A 132 -24.74 -9.72 5.84
N LYS A 133 -24.27 -8.48 5.99
CA LYS A 133 -25.09 -7.36 6.39
C LYS A 133 -26.11 -7.03 5.30
N SER A 134 -27.38 -6.78 5.68
CA SER A 134 -28.42 -6.37 4.74
C SER A 134 -28.06 -5.04 4.05
N GLY A 135 -28.40 -4.93 2.78
CA GLY A 135 -28.11 -3.75 1.95
C GLY A 135 -26.86 -3.92 1.09
N VAL A 136 -26.33 -2.82 0.57
CA VAL A 136 -25.10 -2.83 -0.25
C VAL A 136 -23.91 -3.15 0.66
N PRO A 137 -23.14 -4.22 0.39
CA PRO A 137 -21.98 -4.57 1.18
C PRO A 137 -20.90 -3.48 1.12
N ASP A 138 -20.29 -3.19 2.24
CA ASP A 138 -19.10 -2.33 2.29
C ASP A 138 -17.87 -3.15 1.83
N PHE A 139 -17.68 -3.21 0.53
CA PHE A 139 -16.60 -3.98 -0.10
C PHE A 139 -15.21 -3.53 0.38
N GLU A 140 -15.03 -2.24 0.64
CA GLU A 140 -13.74 -1.71 1.12
C GLU A 140 -13.44 -2.21 2.54
N ALA A 141 -14.41 -2.15 3.45
CA ALA A 141 -14.25 -2.68 4.79
C ALA A 141 -14.04 -4.20 4.79
N ILE A 142 -14.72 -4.94 3.90
CA ILE A 142 -14.53 -6.38 3.73
C ILE A 142 -13.11 -6.66 3.25
N ARG A 143 -12.64 -5.99 2.20
CA ARG A 143 -11.27 -6.12 1.66
C ARG A 143 -10.21 -5.85 2.72
N LYS A 144 -10.34 -4.74 3.45
CA LYS A 144 -9.43 -4.38 4.54
C LYS A 144 -9.32 -5.46 5.62
N ASN A 145 -10.44 -6.10 5.98
CA ASN A 145 -10.39 -7.19 6.95
C ASN A 145 -9.77 -8.47 6.36
N LEU A 146 -10.01 -8.77 5.08
CA LEU A 146 -9.35 -9.90 4.41
C LEU A 146 -7.84 -9.69 4.26
N GLU A 147 -7.38 -8.48 3.95
CA GLU A 147 -5.96 -8.13 3.91
C GLU A 147 -5.30 -8.29 5.28
N LYS A 148 -5.96 -7.85 6.34
CA LYS A 148 -5.49 -8.12 7.70
C LYS A 148 -5.46 -9.62 8.02
N ALA A 149 -6.46 -10.39 7.61
CA ALA A 149 -6.42 -11.84 7.76
C ALA A 149 -5.21 -12.45 7.02
N ARG A 150 -4.86 -11.93 5.83
CA ARG A 150 -3.70 -12.36 5.05
C ARG A 150 -2.38 -12.20 5.80
N GLU A 151 -2.21 -11.11 6.58
CA GLU A 151 -1.01 -10.87 7.39
C GLU A 151 -0.77 -11.96 8.43
N TYR A 152 -1.85 -12.60 8.92
CA TYR A 152 -1.80 -13.67 9.90
C TYR A 152 -1.94 -15.08 9.31
N ALA A 153 -2.05 -15.20 7.99
CA ALA A 153 -2.11 -16.50 7.32
C ALA A 153 -0.73 -17.19 7.33
N VAL A 154 -0.60 -18.24 8.11
CA VAL A 154 0.66 -19.01 8.24
C VAL A 154 0.67 -20.25 7.34
N SER A 155 -0.49 -20.84 7.09
CA SER A 155 -0.61 -22.04 6.25
C SER A 155 -1.01 -21.71 4.81
N ASN A 156 -0.59 -22.54 3.86
CA ASN A 156 -1.02 -22.43 2.46
C ASN A 156 -2.55 -22.48 2.33
N LYS A 157 -3.23 -23.27 3.16
CA LYS A 157 -4.70 -23.35 3.18
C LYS A 157 -5.33 -22.01 3.56
N GLN A 158 -4.83 -21.36 4.63
CA GLN A 158 -5.30 -20.02 5.04
C GLN A 158 -5.04 -18.99 3.95
N MET A 159 -3.84 -18.99 3.35
CA MET A 159 -3.49 -18.06 2.27
C MET A 159 -4.41 -18.23 1.05
N GLN A 160 -4.68 -19.47 0.63
CA GLN A 160 -5.62 -19.75 -0.46
C GLN A 160 -7.04 -19.32 -0.13
N GLN A 161 -7.49 -19.53 1.10
CA GLN A 161 -8.83 -19.13 1.55
C GLN A 161 -9.02 -17.61 1.49
N VAL A 162 -8.03 -16.82 1.93
CA VAL A 162 -8.08 -15.36 1.83
C VAL A 162 -8.03 -14.92 0.37
N ARG A 163 -7.11 -15.47 -0.42
CA ARG A 163 -6.98 -15.14 -1.84
C ARG A 163 -8.28 -15.37 -2.61
N HIS A 164 -8.91 -16.52 -2.38
CA HIS A 164 -10.20 -16.84 -3.02
C HIS A 164 -11.28 -15.80 -2.68
N ARG A 165 -11.34 -15.36 -1.41
CA ARG A 165 -12.30 -14.34 -0.98
C ARG A 165 -11.98 -12.95 -1.54
N LEU A 166 -10.71 -12.56 -1.58
CA LEU A 166 -10.28 -11.30 -2.20
C LEU A 166 -10.61 -11.27 -3.69
N ASN A 167 -10.32 -12.34 -4.42
CA ASN A 167 -10.68 -12.45 -5.83
C ASN A 167 -12.20 -12.39 -6.06
N HIS A 168 -12.99 -13.00 -5.17
CA HIS A 168 -14.45 -12.92 -5.28
C HIS A 168 -14.99 -11.49 -5.06
N ILE A 169 -14.42 -10.75 -4.10
CA ILE A 169 -14.79 -9.34 -3.87
C ILE A 169 -14.41 -8.48 -5.07
N GLU A 170 -13.19 -8.63 -5.60
CA GLU A 170 -12.74 -7.88 -6.77
C GLU A 170 -13.57 -8.20 -8.01
N PHE A 171 -13.88 -9.47 -8.23
CA PHE A 171 -14.80 -9.91 -9.29
C PHE A 171 -16.16 -9.20 -9.20
N THR A 172 -16.75 -9.15 -7.99
CA THR A 172 -18.04 -8.49 -7.77
C THR A 172 -17.95 -6.97 -7.99
N LEU A 173 -16.86 -6.34 -7.53
CA LEU A 173 -16.62 -4.91 -7.76
C LEU A 173 -16.48 -4.57 -9.23
N LEU A 174 -15.81 -5.41 -10.02
CA LEU A 174 -15.65 -5.21 -11.45
C LEU A 174 -16.99 -5.35 -12.20
N LEU A 175 -17.85 -6.30 -11.80
CA LEU A 175 -19.20 -6.39 -12.35
C LEU A 175 -20.01 -5.12 -12.04
N ASN A 176 -19.98 -4.63 -10.81
CA ASN A 176 -20.68 -3.39 -10.45
C ASN A 176 -20.13 -2.17 -11.21
N LYS A 177 -18.81 -2.07 -11.38
CA LYS A 177 -18.20 -1.00 -12.19
C LYS A 177 -18.64 -1.08 -13.66
N ALA A 178 -18.72 -2.29 -14.21
CA ALA A 178 -19.20 -2.51 -15.57
C ALA A 178 -20.64 -2.04 -15.70
N ASP A 179 -21.54 -2.41 -14.79
CA ASP A 179 -22.92 -1.96 -14.80
C ASP A 179 -23.04 -0.44 -14.67
N MET A 180 -22.29 0.18 -13.78
CA MET A 180 -22.29 1.64 -13.58
C MET A 180 -21.78 2.40 -14.81
N THR A 181 -20.75 1.88 -15.48
CA THR A 181 -20.21 2.52 -16.69
C THR A 181 -21.12 2.29 -17.90
N ALA A 182 -21.72 1.12 -18.03
CA ALA A 182 -22.71 0.83 -19.09
C ALA A 182 -23.97 1.69 -18.96
N ALA A 183 -24.40 1.99 -17.73
CA ALA A 183 -25.54 2.86 -17.46
C ALA A 183 -25.36 4.32 -17.93
N GLN A 184 -24.14 4.72 -18.34
CA GLN A 184 -23.91 6.04 -18.96
C GLN A 184 -24.44 6.11 -20.42
N GLU A 185 -24.78 4.99 -21.02
CA GLU A 185 -25.33 4.84 -22.38
C GLU A 185 -24.52 5.62 -23.44
N SER A 186 -23.19 5.66 -23.27
CA SER A 186 -22.25 6.31 -24.18
C SER A 186 -21.23 5.32 -24.75
N PRO A 187 -20.66 5.58 -25.93
CA PRO A 187 -19.60 4.72 -26.50
C PRO A 187 -18.46 4.49 -25.51
N GLU A 188 -17.97 5.55 -24.86
CA GLU A 188 -16.90 5.48 -23.85
C GLU A 188 -17.34 4.71 -22.60
N GLY A 189 -18.63 4.81 -22.23
CA GLY A 189 -19.22 4.05 -21.12
C GLY A 189 -19.23 2.56 -21.41
N TYR A 190 -19.62 2.17 -22.61
CA TYR A 190 -19.62 0.76 -23.02
C TYR A 190 -18.20 0.19 -23.16
N ASP A 191 -17.24 0.96 -23.72
CA ASP A 191 -15.84 0.53 -23.78
C ASP A 191 -15.26 0.25 -22.37
N LYS A 192 -15.47 1.16 -21.42
CA LYS A 192 -15.05 0.97 -20.03
C LYS A 192 -15.75 -0.22 -19.37
N ALA A 193 -17.04 -0.41 -19.64
CA ALA A 193 -17.78 -1.57 -19.13
C ALA A 193 -17.18 -2.89 -19.65
N LEU A 194 -16.84 -2.95 -20.93
CA LEU A 194 -16.21 -4.11 -21.54
C LEU A 194 -14.81 -4.37 -20.96
N ASP A 195 -14.04 -3.34 -20.64
CA ASP A 195 -12.73 -3.49 -19.99
C ASP A 195 -12.88 -4.07 -18.58
N HIS A 196 -13.80 -3.55 -17.76
CA HIS A 196 -14.08 -4.12 -16.44
C HIS A 196 -14.55 -5.58 -16.52
N LEU A 197 -15.37 -5.93 -17.54
CA LEU A 197 -15.79 -7.32 -17.74
C LEU A 197 -14.64 -8.23 -18.20
N ARG A 198 -13.67 -7.73 -18.96
CA ARG A 198 -12.45 -8.50 -19.30
C ARG A 198 -11.61 -8.78 -18.05
N GLU A 199 -11.39 -7.78 -17.20
CA GLU A 199 -10.71 -7.96 -15.92
C GLU A 199 -11.47 -8.96 -15.01
N ALA A 200 -12.81 -8.84 -14.92
CA ALA A 200 -13.63 -9.78 -14.17
C ALA A 200 -13.51 -11.22 -14.71
N ARG A 201 -13.43 -11.40 -16.03
CA ARG A 201 -13.24 -12.72 -16.64
C ARG A 201 -11.93 -13.38 -16.19
N ASP A 202 -10.86 -12.60 -16.06
CA ASP A 202 -9.53 -13.10 -15.65
C ASP A 202 -9.51 -13.51 -14.16
N LEU A 203 -10.40 -12.95 -13.35
CA LEU A 203 -10.62 -13.33 -11.95
C LEU A 203 -11.65 -14.47 -11.78
N ALA A 204 -12.38 -14.83 -12.82
CA ALA A 204 -13.41 -15.86 -12.76
C ALA A 204 -12.82 -17.25 -12.54
N THR A 205 -13.02 -17.80 -11.34
CA THR A 205 -12.50 -19.12 -10.94
C THR A 205 -13.47 -20.27 -11.22
N THR A 206 -14.79 -19.97 -11.29
CA THR A 206 -15.83 -20.98 -11.50
C THR A 206 -16.43 -20.92 -12.91
N PRO A 207 -16.97 -22.04 -13.44
CA PRO A 207 -17.69 -22.02 -14.71
C PRO A 207 -18.86 -21.04 -14.73
N SER A 208 -19.63 -20.95 -13.63
CA SER A 208 -20.78 -20.03 -13.52
C SER A 208 -20.36 -18.55 -13.57
N GLN A 209 -19.21 -18.19 -12.96
CA GLN A 209 -18.67 -16.84 -13.06
C GLN A 209 -18.27 -16.50 -14.50
N ARG A 210 -17.63 -17.42 -15.20
CA ARG A 210 -17.24 -17.24 -16.61
C ARG A 210 -18.43 -17.09 -17.52
N GLU A 211 -19.47 -17.88 -17.30
CA GLU A 211 -20.74 -17.78 -18.06
C GLU A 211 -21.45 -16.44 -17.79
N LEU A 212 -21.50 -15.99 -16.53
CA LEU A 212 -22.07 -14.70 -16.17
C LEU A 212 -21.36 -13.56 -16.90
N VAL A 213 -20.04 -13.50 -16.85
CA VAL A 213 -19.26 -12.48 -17.55
C VAL A 213 -19.46 -12.54 -19.05
N ALA A 214 -19.52 -13.74 -19.65
CA ALA A 214 -19.76 -13.89 -21.08
C ALA A 214 -21.14 -13.34 -21.49
N LYS A 215 -22.16 -13.58 -20.70
CA LYS A 215 -23.52 -13.01 -20.91
C LYS A 215 -23.52 -11.48 -20.81
N GLU A 216 -22.87 -10.92 -19.78
CA GLU A 216 -22.80 -9.46 -19.63
C GLU A 216 -22.02 -8.82 -20.79
N ILE A 217 -20.91 -9.40 -21.25
CA ILE A 217 -20.17 -8.92 -22.43
C ILE A 217 -21.08 -8.91 -23.67
N GLN A 218 -21.88 -9.97 -23.91
CA GLN A 218 -22.81 -10.02 -25.05
C GLN A 218 -23.88 -8.95 -24.94
N LYS A 219 -24.44 -8.74 -23.76
CA LYS A 219 -25.46 -7.70 -23.48
C LYS A 219 -24.92 -6.30 -23.78
N ILE A 220 -23.72 -5.95 -23.24
CA ILE A 220 -23.11 -4.64 -23.47
C ILE A 220 -22.81 -4.41 -24.95
N ARG A 221 -22.25 -5.39 -25.66
CA ARG A 221 -22.02 -5.29 -27.11
C ARG A 221 -23.30 -5.09 -27.92
N ALA A 222 -24.40 -5.72 -27.52
CA ALA A 222 -25.70 -5.52 -28.19
C ALA A 222 -26.21 -4.09 -27.95
N GLN A 223 -26.07 -3.56 -26.73
CA GLN A 223 -26.44 -2.17 -26.39
C GLN A 223 -25.59 -1.15 -27.17
N GLU A 224 -24.29 -1.34 -27.21
CA GLU A 224 -23.35 -0.51 -27.97
C GLU A 224 -23.74 -0.48 -29.47
N LYS A 225 -24.00 -1.65 -30.07
CA LYS A 225 -24.42 -1.75 -31.47
C LYS A 225 -25.74 -1.02 -31.72
N ALA A 226 -26.70 -1.14 -30.80
CA ALA A 226 -27.98 -0.45 -30.91
C ALA A 226 -27.81 1.08 -30.85
N LEU A 227 -26.96 1.57 -29.96
CA LEU A 227 -26.63 2.99 -29.85
C LEU A 227 -25.99 3.53 -31.15
N ARG A 228 -25.03 2.82 -31.72
CA ARG A 228 -24.38 3.20 -33.00
C ARG A 228 -25.39 3.27 -34.13
N GLN A 229 -26.29 2.29 -34.24
CA GLN A 229 -27.34 2.29 -35.25
C GLN A 229 -28.34 3.45 -35.11
N MET A 230 -28.67 3.82 -33.86
CA MET A 230 -29.53 4.99 -33.62
C MET A 230 -28.85 6.29 -34.04
N HIS A 231 -27.57 6.46 -33.71
CA HIS A 231 -26.80 7.65 -34.12
C HIS A 231 -26.71 7.75 -35.68
N GLU A 232 -26.45 6.64 -36.36
CA GLU A 232 -26.35 6.58 -37.83
C GLU A 232 -27.67 7.03 -38.47
N LYS A 233 -28.81 6.45 -38.04
CA LYS A 233 -30.13 6.85 -38.51
C LYS A 233 -30.46 8.32 -38.25
N GLN A 234 -30.07 8.86 -37.12
CA GLN A 234 -30.24 10.29 -36.79
C GLN A 234 -29.43 11.18 -37.74
N MET A 235 -28.20 10.78 -38.05
CA MET A 235 -27.34 11.53 -38.97
C MET A 235 -27.85 11.50 -40.40
N GLU A 236 -28.38 10.38 -40.84
CA GLU A 236 -29.03 10.25 -42.16
C GLU A 236 -30.28 11.13 -42.25
N GLN A 237 -31.13 11.15 -41.22
CA GLN A 237 -32.31 12.02 -41.17
C GLN A 237 -31.94 13.52 -41.15
N LYS A 238 -30.83 13.89 -40.48
CA LYS A 238 -30.35 15.27 -40.51
C LYS A 238 -29.82 15.66 -41.90
N LYS A 239 -29.16 14.76 -42.59
CA LYS A 239 -28.68 14.99 -43.98
C LYS A 239 -29.83 15.14 -44.96
N SER A 240 -30.89 14.32 -44.87
CA SER A 240 -32.04 14.39 -45.73
C SER A 240 -32.97 15.59 -45.49
N LYS A 241 -32.91 16.23 -44.31
CA LYS A 241 -33.68 17.43 -43.94
C LYS A 241 -32.98 18.74 -44.22
N LYS A 242 -31.72 18.75 -44.71
CA LYS A 242 -31.03 19.99 -45.08
C LYS A 242 -31.58 20.42 -46.45
N PRO A 243 -32.35 21.53 -46.59
CA PRO A 243 -32.81 22.00 -47.88
C PRO A 243 -31.60 22.36 -48.73
N GLU A 244 -31.63 21.93 -49.98
CA GLU A 244 -30.72 22.35 -51.02
C GLU A 244 -30.82 23.88 -51.14
N GLN A 245 -29.95 24.61 -50.48
CA GLN A 245 -29.75 26.03 -50.76
C GLN A 245 -29.09 26.12 -52.13
N LYS A 246 -29.93 26.34 -53.10
CA LYS A 246 -29.55 26.79 -54.44
C LYS A 246 -28.60 27.97 -54.31
N PRO A 247 -27.49 27.98 -55.02
CA PRO A 247 -26.59 29.16 -54.97
C PRO A 247 -27.29 30.30 -55.76
N GLU A 248 -27.76 31.34 -55.05
CA GLU A 248 -28.06 32.65 -55.66
C GLU A 248 -26.76 33.30 -56.09
N ALA A 249 -26.72 33.66 -57.36
CA ALA A 249 -25.61 34.37 -57.99
C ALA A 249 -25.39 35.76 -57.38
N PRO A 250 -24.18 36.30 -57.41
CA PRO A 250 -23.87 37.59 -56.82
C PRO A 250 -24.40 38.73 -57.68
N GLU A 251 -25.36 39.48 -57.20
CA GLU A 251 -25.73 40.79 -57.75
C GLU A 251 -24.87 41.89 -57.09
N ASN A 252 -24.14 42.50 -58.00
CA ASN A 252 -23.17 43.56 -57.84
C ASN A 252 -23.87 44.89 -57.60
N GLN A 253 -23.67 45.60 -56.44
CA GLN A 253 -23.81 47.05 -56.41
C GLN A 253 -22.82 47.71 -55.47
N LYS A 254 -22.18 48.64 -56.08
CA LYS A 254 -21.12 49.55 -55.71
C LYS A 254 -21.53 50.59 -54.64
N LYS A 255 -20.46 51.00 -53.88
CA LYS A 255 -20.17 52.40 -53.49
C LYS A 255 -21.00 52.97 -52.32
N SER A 256 -20.45 53.48 -51.29
CA SER A 256 -19.41 54.51 -51.09
C SER A 256 -19.25 54.78 -49.55
N GLU A 257 -17.98 55.08 -49.23
CA GLU A 257 -17.51 56.10 -48.29
C GLU A 257 -17.73 55.99 -46.77
N GLU A 258 -16.64 55.80 -46.12
CA GLU A 258 -15.90 56.28 -44.95
C GLU A 258 -16.36 57.64 -44.40
N PRO A 259 -15.80 58.15 -43.23
CA PRO A 259 -15.46 57.59 -41.90
C PRO A 259 -15.99 58.43 -40.74
N GLU A 260 -15.78 58.07 -39.52
CA GLU A 260 -15.30 58.91 -38.40
C GLU A 260 -15.56 58.28 -37.03
N LYS A 261 -14.53 57.91 -36.37
CA LYS A 261 -13.84 58.35 -35.14
C LYS A 261 -14.64 58.44 -33.82
N THR A 262 -13.91 57.90 -32.85
CA THR A 262 -13.83 58.26 -31.41
C THR A 262 -14.98 57.68 -30.54
N ASP A 263 -14.83 57.11 -29.37
CA ASP A 263 -13.82 57.32 -28.32
C ASP A 263 -14.02 56.22 -27.26
N LYS A 264 -12.94 55.83 -26.62
CA LYS A 264 -12.86 55.10 -25.37
C LYS A 264 -13.26 56.05 -24.21
N PRO A 265 -13.70 55.65 -23.01
CA PRO A 265 -12.88 54.85 -22.11
C PRO A 265 -13.64 53.88 -21.16
N GLU A 266 -12.87 52.90 -20.65
CA GLU A 266 -12.98 52.30 -19.32
C GLU A 266 -12.98 53.37 -18.19
N PRO A 267 -13.19 53.05 -16.88
CA PRO A 267 -13.00 51.78 -16.18
C PRO A 267 -13.92 51.53 -14.94
N SER A 268 -13.65 50.38 -14.30
CA SER A 268 -13.56 50.14 -12.84
C SER A 268 -14.79 49.91 -11.96
N GLY A 269 -14.59 49.00 -11.04
CA GLY A 269 -15.23 48.86 -9.73
C GLY A 269 -15.74 47.45 -9.46
N GLU A 270 -15.01 46.50 -8.97
CA GLU A 270 -14.60 46.21 -7.58
C GLU A 270 -15.74 46.30 -6.55
N LYS A 271 -15.98 45.12 -5.90
CA LYS A 271 -16.20 44.82 -4.47
C LYS A 271 -17.08 43.59 -4.33
N THR A 272 -16.53 42.47 -3.86
CA THR A 272 -16.27 42.01 -2.49
C THR A 272 -17.51 41.75 -1.62
N VAL A 273 -17.45 40.62 -0.88
CA VAL A 273 -18.14 40.26 0.38
C VAL A 273 -19.52 39.59 0.17
N THR A 274 -19.73 38.36 0.51
CA THR A 274 -19.47 37.58 1.74
C THR A 274 -19.45 36.09 1.41
#